data_460f64d01c900ccafa3ef2cdcfac382a
#
_entry.id   460f64d01c900ccafa3ef2cdcfac382a
#
_cell.length_a   1.000
_cell.length_b   1.000
_cell.length_c   1.000
_cell.angle_alpha   90.00
_cell.angle_beta   90.00
_cell.angle_gamma   90.00
#
_symmetry.space_group_name_H-M   'P 1'
#
loop_
_entity.id
_entity.type
_entity.pdbx_description
1 polymer ?
#
loop_
_entity_poly.entity_id
_entity_poly.type
_entity_poly.pdbx_seq_one_letter_code
_entity_poly.pdbx_strand_id
1 'polypeptide(L)'
;MFHKIPLITTEAKTRLTSKKLPTPASLAASDYNQAALRNTEFMVWGSVDSFRKPPITDFAINHLYYMQDFDVFHYKECSFTKRANFDSFLVAYTYSGNGVLTYREHTYSLASGDGFFINCKDSHMYQAEGTNWDVAILHLAGPLLPDFYELFYQQAGPVFHEELSDGYSAHPTYQQLLETLLLLYSQPKFYRDWYVSNAINNLLLHLLTLSTELSAQKTEVPDNIQYLIKYIDSNYTQDLTLDYLSRFSNISKYYLSREFKKYTGFSPYNYLLSLRIDAAKKLLQSTGLPVSQIAEKVGIHDINNFTNLFKKRTGMTPVQFRSMN
;
A
#
# COMPACT_ATOMS: atom_id res chain seq x y z
N MET A 1 12.37 -1.14 22.90
CA MET A 1 11.67 -0.82 21.66
C MET A 1 12.66 -0.15 20.71
N PHE A 2 12.80 1.10 20.54
CA PHE A 2 13.66 1.79 19.55
C PHE A 2 15.08 2.11 20.09
N HIS A 3 15.84 1.13 20.58
CA HIS A 3 17.14 1.35 21.24
C HIS A 3 18.21 2.02 20.35
N LYS A 4 18.10 1.95 19.03
CA LYS A 4 19.05 2.52 18.06
C LYS A 4 18.57 3.86 17.48
N ILE A 5 17.36 4.30 17.83
CA ILE A 5 16.73 5.51 17.28
C ILE A 5 16.78 6.61 18.35
N PRO A 6 17.31 7.80 18.04
CA PRO A 6 17.33 8.92 18.97
C PRO A 6 15.93 9.53 19.13
N LEU A 7 15.16 9.04 20.09
CA LEU A 7 13.87 9.60 20.47
C LEU A 7 14.06 10.58 21.65
N ILE A 8 13.20 11.60 21.69
CA ILE A 8 13.17 12.59 22.75
C ILE A 8 11.91 12.39 23.58
N THR A 9 12.10 11.91 24.81
CA THR A 9 11.00 11.69 25.75
C THR A 9 10.53 13.00 26.37
N THR A 10 9.23 13.24 26.35
CA THR A 10 8.57 14.38 26.98
C THR A 10 7.39 13.89 27.80
N GLU A 11 7.31 14.31 29.07
CA GLU A 11 6.11 14.07 29.86
C GLU A 11 4.94 14.90 29.31
N ALA A 12 3.80 14.27 29.09
CA ALA A 12 2.61 14.90 28.56
C ALA A 12 1.47 14.87 29.58
N LYS A 13 1.04 16.06 30.00
CA LYS A 13 -0.21 16.31 30.73
C LYS A 13 -0.93 17.45 30.03
N THR A 14 -1.46 17.19 28.84
CA THR A 14 -2.00 18.24 27.99
C THR A 14 -3.42 17.91 27.59
N ARG A 15 -4.33 18.87 27.75
CA ARG A 15 -5.72 18.80 27.28
C ARG A 15 -5.95 19.95 26.30
N LEU A 16 -6.40 19.63 25.10
CA LEU A 16 -6.89 20.59 24.13
C LEU A 16 -8.38 20.34 23.90
N THR A 17 -9.20 21.36 24.13
CA THR A 17 -10.60 21.38 23.71
C THR A 17 -10.77 22.49 22.67
N SER A 18 -11.63 22.29 21.69
CA SER A 18 -11.79 23.11 20.47
C SER A 18 -12.00 24.64 20.66
N LYS A 19 -11.98 25.15 21.89
CA LYS A 19 -12.27 26.55 22.19
C LYS A 19 -11.09 27.43 22.59
N LYS A 20 -9.92 26.90 22.93
CA LYS A 20 -8.70 27.70 23.19
C LYS A 20 -7.44 26.86 22.99
N LEU A 21 -6.61 27.27 22.04
CA LEU A 21 -5.24 26.79 21.88
C LEU A 21 -4.37 27.35 23.03
N PRO A 22 -3.88 26.50 23.95
CA PRO A 22 -2.64 26.84 24.63
C PRO A 22 -1.51 26.50 23.66
N THR A 23 -0.57 27.40 23.47
CA THR A 23 0.73 27.09 22.84
C THR A 23 1.59 26.41 23.90
N PRO A 24 1.76 25.08 23.88
CA PRO A 24 2.83 24.50 24.67
C PRO A 24 4.14 24.89 23.99
N ALA A 25 5.06 25.46 24.72
CA ALA A 25 6.40 25.86 24.23
C ALA A 25 7.21 24.67 23.64
N SER A 26 6.76 23.44 23.80
CA SER A 26 7.35 22.22 23.29
C SER A 26 6.83 21.76 21.92
N LEU A 27 5.71 22.32 21.42
CA LEU A 27 5.11 21.96 20.12
C LEU A 27 5.40 22.99 19.02
N ALA A 28 6.19 24.00 19.26
CA ALA A 28 6.49 25.09 18.33
C ALA A 28 7.62 24.71 17.37
N ALA A 29 7.44 23.78 16.46
CA ALA A 29 8.54 23.46 15.55
C ALA A 29 8.20 23.27 14.06
N SER A 30 6.96 23.23 13.63
CA SER A 30 6.67 23.21 12.18
C SER A 30 5.26 23.70 11.86
N ASP A 31 5.05 24.23 10.65
CA ASP A 31 3.73 24.58 10.10
C ASP A 31 2.77 23.38 10.09
N TYR A 32 3.33 22.18 10.02
CA TYR A 32 2.62 20.91 10.17
C TYR A 32 1.91 20.81 11.52
N ASN A 33 2.60 21.10 12.62
CA ASN A 33 2.02 21.01 13.96
C ASN A 33 0.85 21.99 14.17
N GLN A 34 0.88 23.17 13.54
CA GLN A 34 -0.24 24.12 13.60
C GLN A 34 -1.45 23.64 12.81
N ALA A 35 -1.24 23.05 11.63
CA ALA A 35 -2.31 22.45 10.84
C ALA A 35 -2.91 21.20 11.53
N ALA A 36 -2.06 20.40 12.15
CA ALA A 36 -2.45 19.21 12.91
C ALA A 36 -3.34 19.52 14.12
N LEU A 37 -3.23 20.71 14.71
CA LEU A 37 -4.03 21.12 15.87
C LEU A 37 -5.41 21.70 15.49
N ARG A 38 -5.63 22.04 14.21
CA ARG A 38 -6.96 22.50 13.76
C ARG A 38 -7.94 21.33 13.74
N ASN A 39 -9.15 21.56 14.27
CA ASN A 39 -10.20 20.52 14.36
C ASN A 39 -9.78 19.28 15.17
N THR A 40 -8.89 19.46 16.15
CA THR A 40 -8.42 18.38 17.02
C THR A 40 -8.84 18.63 18.45
N GLU A 41 -9.41 17.60 19.07
CA GLU A 41 -9.61 17.52 20.51
C GLU A 41 -8.74 16.40 21.05
N PHE A 42 -7.96 16.64 22.07
CA PHE A 42 -7.18 15.58 22.68
C PHE A 42 -7.00 15.78 24.19
N MET A 43 -6.77 14.70 24.86
CA MET A 43 -6.25 14.63 26.20
C MET A 43 -5.13 13.61 26.22
N VAL A 44 -3.90 14.03 26.41
CA VAL A 44 -2.74 13.17 26.50
C VAL A 44 -2.24 13.17 27.93
N TRP A 45 -2.27 11.99 28.55
CA TRP A 45 -1.72 11.75 29.87
C TRP A 45 -0.70 10.61 29.76
N GLY A 46 0.55 10.85 30.18
CA GLY A 46 1.64 9.88 30.06
C GLY A 46 2.91 10.52 29.56
N SER A 47 3.63 9.85 28.67
CA SER A 47 4.80 10.38 28.00
C SER A 47 4.74 10.14 26.50
N VAL A 48 5.53 10.91 25.76
CA VAL A 48 5.66 10.81 24.31
C VAL A 48 7.14 10.76 23.95
N ASP A 49 7.53 9.78 23.17
CA ASP A 49 8.85 9.65 22.58
C ASP A 49 8.80 10.14 21.14
N SER A 50 9.31 11.35 20.88
CA SER A 50 9.21 12.00 19.58
C SER A 50 10.49 11.83 18.75
N PHE A 51 10.32 11.56 17.46
CA PHE A 51 11.41 11.49 16.50
C PHE A 51 11.59 12.83 15.78
N ARG A 52 12.82 13.38 15.85
CA ARG A 52 13.17 14.59 15.10
C ARG A 52 13.67 14.23 13.70
N LYS A 53 12.89 14.54 12.71
CA LYS A 53 13.26 14.40 11.31
C LYS A 53 13.71 15.73 10.70
N PRO A 54 14.56 15.73 9.65
CA PRO A 54 14.85 16.92 8.86
C PRO A 54 13.62 17.38 8.06
N PRO A 55 13.63 18.64 7.56
CA PRO A 55 12.58 19.14 6.68
C PRO A 55 12.39 18.25 5.45
N ILE A 56 11.13 18.16 4.97
CA ILE A 56 10.75 17.45 3.77
C ILE A 56 11.07 18.34 2.56
N THR A 57 11.64 17.76 1.49
CA THR A 57 11.93 18.51 0.27
C THR A 57 10.68 18.69 -0.59
N ASP A 58 10.63 19.76 -1.39
CA ASP A 58 9.55 19.99 -2.36
C ASP A 58 9.44 18.83 -3.37
N PHE A 59 10.58 18.22 -3.72
CA PHE A 59 10.59 17.05 -4.59
C PHE A 59 9.86 15.86 -3.96
N ALA A 60 10.13 15.57 -2.68
CA ALA A 60 9.47 14.49 -1.97
C ALA A 60 7.96 14.75 -1.84
N ILE A 61 7.56 15.98 -1.51
CA ILE A 61 6.14 16.36 -1.39
C ILE A 61 5.37 16.08 -2.70
N ASN A 62 5.97 16.37 -3.84
CA ASN A 62 5.29 16.30 -5.12
C ASN A 62 5.39 14.93 -5.82
N HIS A 63 6.35 14.07 -5.45
CA HIS A 63 6.66 12.88 -6.25
C HIS A 63 6.83 11.58 -5.46
N LEU A 64 7.01 11.64 -4.14
CA LEU A 64 7.40 10.49 -3.33
C LEU A 64 6.43 10.26 -2.16
N TYR A 65 6.54 9.09 -1.52
CA TYR A 65 6.03 8.90 -0.16
C TYR A 65 6.98 9.59 0.83
N TYR A 66 6.44 10.23 1.84
CA TYR A 66 7.22 10.85 2.89
C TYR A 66 6.54 10.76 4.26
N MET A 67 7.36 10.75 5.31
CA MET A 67 6.89 10.80 6.67
C MET A 67 6.66 12.25 7.09
N GLN A 68 5.47 12.54 7.56
CA GLN A 68 5.14 13.86 8.12
C GLN A 68 5.56 13.95 9.59
N ASP A 69 5.30 12.89 10.37
CA ASP A 69 5.64 12.83 11.79
C ASP A 69 5.72 11.39 12.29
N PHE A 70 6.44 11.18 13.40
CA PHE A 70 6.51 9.92 14.11
C PHE A 70 6.70 10.12 15.60
N ASP A 71 5.81 9.53 16.39
CA ASP A 71 5.83 9.53 17.84
C ASP A 71 5.46 8.16 18.42
N VAL A 72 6.00 7.85 19.60
CA VAL A 72 5.53 6.74 20.42
C VAL A 72 4.84 7.32 21.65
N PHE A 73 3.57 7.03 21.79
CA PHE A 73 2.78 7.48 22.93
C PHE A 73 2.71 6.38 23.98
N HIS A 74 3.01 6.73 25.22
CA HIS A 74 2.81 5.92 26.41
C HIS A 74 1.58 6.48 27.14
N TYR A 75 0.41 6.22 26.56
CA TYR A 75 -0.86 6.71 27.09
C TYR A 75 -1.21 6.05 28.42
N LYS A 76 -1.68 6.87 29.36
CA LYS A 76 -2.37 6.43 30.56
C LYS A 76 -3.88 6.55 30.39
N GLU A 77 -4.60 6.04 31.38
CA GLU A 77 -6.05 6.12 31.48
C GLU A 77 -6.61 7.48 31.03
N CYS A 78 -7.76 7.45 30.35
CA CYS A 78 -8.45 8.63 29.82
C CYS A 78 -7.73 9.41 28.69
N SER A 79 -6.62 8.95 28.17
CA SER A 79 -5.96 9.59 27.04
C SER A 79 -6.72 9.32 25.75
N PHE A 80 -6.94 10.36 24.94
CA PHE A 80 -7.59 10.25 23.62
C PHE A 80 -7.11 11.33 22.66
N THR A 81 -7.28 11.06 21.37
CA THR A 81 -7.19 12.05 20.29
C THR A 81 -8.40 11.89 19.38
N LYS A 82 -9.12 12.99 19.14
CA LYS A 82 -10.22 13.08 18.18
C LYS A 82 -9.89 14.15 17.16
N ARG A 83 -9.99 13.80 15.88
CA ARG A 83 -9.58 14.67 14.78
C ARG A 83 -10.44 14.47 13.54
N ALA A 84 -10.48 15.48 12.68
CA ALA A 84 -11.05 15.42 11.34
C ALA A 84 -10.38 16.47 10.42
N ASN A 85 -10.51 16.30 9.11
CA ASN A 85 -10.05 17.24 8.09
C ASN A 85 -8.53 17.53 8.16
N PHE A 86 -7.74 16.52 8.47
CA PHE A 86 -6.29 16.62 8.50
C PHE A 86 -5.69 15.90 7.28
N ASP A 87 -4.88 16.61 6.49
CA ASP A 87 -4.30 16.08 5.26
C ASP A 87 -3.10 15.17 5.57
N SER A 88 -3.40 13.95 5.98
CA SER A 88 -2.45 12.94 6.39
C SER A 88 -3.09 11.56 6.34
N PHE A 89 -2.26 10.54 6.22
CA PHE A 89 -2.59 9.16 6.50
C PHE A 89 -1.86 8.73 7.78
N LEU A 90 -2.56 8.01 8.63
CA LEU A 90 -2.06 7.59 9.94
C LEU A 90 -1.96 6.08 9.99
N VAL A 91 -0.76 5.57 10.25
CA VAL A 91 -0.52 4.19 10.65
C VAL A 91 -0.21 4.18 12.14
N ALA A 92 -0.99 3.43 12.91
CA ALA A 92 -0.73 3.20 14.33
C ALA A 92 -0.46 1.71 14.58
N TYR A 93 0.39 1.41 15.56
CA TYR A 93 0.71 0.04 15.97
C TYR A 93 0.80 -0.08 17.49
N THR A 94 0.04 -1.00 18.05
CA THR A 94 -0.03 -1.24 19.51
C THR A 94 1.07 -2.19 19.94
N TYR A 95 1.95 -1.72 20.80
CA TYR A 95 3.02 -2.54 21.40
C TYR A 95 2.59 -3.22 22.69
N SER A 96 1.84 -2.51 23.51
CA SER A 96 1.32 -3.04 24.77
C SER A 96 0.07 -2.30 25.24
N GLY A 97 -0.71 -2.91 26.13
CA GLY A 97 -1.96 -2.36 26.60
C GLY A 97 -3.08 -2.45 25.57
N ASN A 98 -4.13 -1.67 25.75
CA ASN A 98 -5.30 -1.70 24.89
C ASN A 98 -5.73 -0.30 24.48
N GLY A 99 -6.26 -0.20 23.27
CA GLY A 99 -6.84 1.01 22.73
C GLY A 99 -8.14 0.75 21.99
N VAL A 100 -8.85 1.83 21.67
CA VAL A 100 -10.06 1.79 20.86
C VAL A 100 -9.96 2.83 19.77
N LEU A 101 -10.19 2.41 18.53
CA LEU A 101 -10.35 3.28 17.37
C LEU A 101 -11.84 3.42 17.02
N THR A 102 -12.32 4.66 16.90
CA THR A 102 -13.60 4.97 16.25
C THR A 102 -13.31 5.64 14.91
N TYR A 103 -13.74 5.02 13.82
CA TYR A 103 -13.48 5.47 12.46
C TYR A 103 -14.65 5.14 11.53
N ARG A 104 -15.13 6.12 10.75
CA ARG A 104 -16.29 5.97 9.85
C ARG A 104 -17.47 5.30 10.55
N GLU A 105 -17.83 5.76 11.76
CA GLU A 105 -18.95 5.27 12.59
C GLU A 105 -18.81 3.84 13.15
N HIS A 106 -17.67 3.18 12.92
CA HIS A 106 -17.35 1.88 13.48
C HIS A 106 -16.32 2.00 14.60
N THR A 107 -16.41 1.09 15.56
CA THR A 107 -15.48 1.02 16.69
C THR A 107 -14.72 -0.29 16.65
N TYR A 108 -13.41 -0.21 16.86
CA TYR A 108 -12.48 -1.32 16.80
C TYR A 108 -11.67 -1.35 18.10
N SER A 109 -11.66 -2.49 18.79
CA SER A 109 -10.77 -2.73 19.93
C SER A 109 -9.40 -3.13 19.42
N LEU A 110 -8.36 -2.64 20.09
CA LEU A 110 -6.96 -2.83 19.71
C LEU A 110 -6.19 -3.40 20.89
N ALA A 111 -5.48 -4.49 20.67
CA ALA A 111 -4.58 -5.11 21.63
C ALA A 111 -3.14 -5.12 21.09
N SER A 112 -2.19 -5.65 21.86
CA SER A 112 -0.80 -5.82 21.39
C SER A 112 -0.76 -6.61 20.08
N GLY A 113 -0.01 -6.12 19.08
CA GLY A 113 0.05 -6.65 17.72
C GLY A 113 -0.99 -6.07 16.76
N ASP A 114 -2.04 -5.39 17.28
CA ASP A 114 -3.01 -4.71 16.44
C ASP A 114 -2.53 -3.33 16.03
N GLY A 115 -2.86 -2.96 14.81
CA GLY A 115 -2.65 -1.62 14.30
C GLY A 115 -3.80 -1.16 13.42
N PHE A 116 -3.75 0.10 13.01
CA PHE A 116 -4.71 0.64 12.06
C PHE A 116 -4.05 1.57 11.05
N PHE A 117 -4.64 1.64 9.87
CA PHE A 117 -4.26 2.56 8.80
C PHE A 117 -5.50 3.31 8.35
N ILE A 118 -5.51 4.64 8.55
CA ILE A 118 -6.67 5.50 8.30
C ILE A 118 -6.32 6.76 7.51
N ASN A 119 -7.31 7.30 6.79
CA ASN A 119 -7.25 8.63 6.19
C ASN A 119 -7.72 9.67 7.21
N CYS A 120 -6.84 10.56 7.64
CA CYS A 120 -7.14 11.57 8.66
C CYS A 120 -8.06 12.70 8.19
N LYS A 121 -8.44 12.74 6.91
CA LYS A 121 -9.52 13.63 6.43
C LYS A 121 -10.87 13.22 6.99
N ASP A 122 -11.07 11.92 7.20
CA ASP A 122 -12.28 11.40 7.84
C ASP A 122 -12.25 11.66 9.35
N SER A 123 -13.43 11.80 9.94
CA SER A 123 -13.55 11.90 11.40
C SER A 123 -13.11 10.61 12.07
N HIS A 124 -12.20 10.73 13.02
CA HIS A 124 -11.67 9.61 13.77
C HIS A 124 -11.37 9.98 15.23
N MET A 125 -11.42 8.99 16.08
CA MET A 125 -11.00 9.07 17.47
C MET A 125 -10.27 7.80 17.86
N TYR A 126 -9.15 7.92 18.54
CA TYR A 126 -8.51 6.81 19.20
C TYR A 126 -8.20 7.16 20.66
N GLN A 127 -8.35 6.19 21.53
CA GLN A 127 -8.24 6.38 22.97
C GLN A 127 -7.65 5.15 23.66
N ALA A 128 -6.99 5.39 24.80
CA ALA A 128 -6.55 4.32 25.67
C ALA A 128 -7.75 3.65 26.34
N GLU A 129 -7.71 2.31 26.41
CA GLU A 129 -8.66 1.49 27.16
C GLU A 129 -7.93 0.82 28.33
N GLY A 130 -8.45 1.00 29.54
CA GLY A 130 -7.77 0.53 30.77
C GLY A 130 -6.69 1.48 31.25
N THR A 131 -5.60 0.94 31.84
CA THR A 131 -4.61 1.73 32.58
C THR A 131 -3.48 2.29 31.74
N ASN A 132 -3.15 1.64 30.62
CA ASN A 132 -2.05 2.03 29.74
C ASN A 132 -2.26 1.55 28.31
N TRP A 133 -1.67 2.28 27.37
CA TRP A 133 -1.59 1.92 25.95
C TRP A 133 -0.33 2.49 25.32
N ASP A 134 0.59 1.61 24.92
CA ASP A 134 1.80 1.97 24.20
C ASP A 134 1.59 1.81 22.71
N VAL A 135 1.58 2.92 21.99
CA VAL A 135 1.26 2.96 20.57
C VAL A 135 2.24 3.83 19.79
N ALA A 136 2.80 3.28 18.70
CA ALA A 136 3.53 4.07 17.73
C ALA A 136 2.53 4.70 16.74
N ILE A 137 2.75 5.96 16.43
CA ILE A 137 1.93 6.76 15.52
C ILE A 137 2.83 7.33 14.43
N LEU A 138 2.56 6.91 13.20
CA LEU A 138 3.30 7.29 12.01
C LEU A 138 2.36 8.04 11.04
N HIS A 139 2.63 9.32 10.84
CA HIS A 139 1.93 10.14 9.86
C HIS A 139 2.66 10.13 8.51
N LEU A 140 1.96 9.76 7.46
CA LEU A 140 2.47 9.62 6.10
C LEU A 140 1.69 10.50 5.11
N ALA A 141 2.37 10.91 4.05
CA ALA A 141 1.74 11.51 2.87
C ALA A 141 2.51 11.16 1.59
N GLY A 142 1.90 11.48 0.46
CA GLY A 142 2.48 11.27 -0.87
C GLY A 142 1.39 11.16 -1.93
N PRO A 143 1.69 11.48 -3.19
CA PRO A 143 0.68 11.59 -4.27
C PRO A 143 -0.04 10.28 -4.57
N LEU A 144 0.59 9.12 -4.37
CA LEU A 144 -0.02 7.80 -4.62
C LEU A 144 -0.64 7.16 -3.36
N LEU A 145 -0.50 7.79 -2.20
CA LEU A 145 -0.97 7.21 -0.94
C LEU A 145 -2.50 7.10 -0.85
N PRO A 146 -3.30 8.04 -1.42
CA PRO A 146 -4.75 7.90 -1.45
C PRO A 146 -5.22 6.62 -2.18
N ASP A 147 -4.65 6.33 -3.35
CA ASP A 147 -5.02 5.14 -4.14
C ASP A 147 -4.61 3.84 -3.43
N PHE A 148 -3.42 3.85 -2.80
CA PHE A 148 -2.96 2.73 -1.99
C PHE A 148 -3.86 2.49 -0.78
N TYR A 149 -4.27 3.54 -0.08
CA TYR A 149 -5.16 3.46 1.06
C TYR A 149 -6.53 2.85 0.70
N GLU A 150 -7.11 3.28 -0.43
CA GLU A 150 -8.38 2.70 -0.89
C GLU A 150 -8.24 1.20 -1.19
N LEU A 151 -7.13 0.78 -1.80
CA LEU A 151 -6.84 -0.63 -2.02
C LEU A 151 -6.76 -1.41 -0.70
N PHE A 152 -6.03 -0.89 0.29
CA PHE A 152 -5.90 -1.50 1.62
C PHE A 152 -7.27 -1.59 2.32
N TYR A 153 -8.01 -0.48 2.37
CA TYR A 153 -9.29 -0.39 3.09
C TYR A 153 -10.35 -1.34 2.52
N GLN A 154 -10.39 -1.50 1.20
CA GLN A 154 -11.32 -2.42 0.53
C GLN A 154 -11.09 -3.89 0.86
N GLN A 155 -9.90 -4.28 1.29
CA GLN A 155 -9.56 -5.67 1.59
C GLN A 155 -10.01 -6.11 2.98
N ALA A 156 -9.69 -5.34 4.01
CA ALA A 156 -9.90 -5.74 5.40
C ALA A 156 -10.42 -4.62 6.32
N GLY A 157 -10.74 -3.43 5.77
CA GLY A 157 -11.07 -2.26 6.58
C GLY A 157 -9.82 -1.58 7.14
N PRO A 158 -9.94 -0.79 8.22
CA PRO A 158 -8.84 0.04 8.68
C PRO A 158 -7.86 -0.68 9.62
N VAL A 159 -8.19 -1.85 10.17
CA VAL A 159 -7.41 -2.54 11.22
C VAL A 159 -6.64 -3.71 10.62
N PHE A 160 -5.41 -3.91 11.07
CA PHE A 160 -4.56 -5.06 10.77
C PHE A 160 -4.02 -5.68 12.04
N HIS A 161 -3.59 -6.94 11.96
CA HIS A 161 -2.95 -7.67 13.07
C HIS A 161 -1.65 -8.29 12.58
N GLU A 162 -0.60 -8.20 13.39
CA GLU A 162 0.66 -8.89 13.18
C GLU A 162 0.91 -9.86 14.33
N GLU A 163 0.97 -11.16 14.03
CA GLU A 163 1.35 -12.14 15.03
C GLU A 163 2.81 -11.94 15.45
N LEU A 164 3.01 -11.70 16.73
CA LEU A 164 4.34 -11.62 17.32
C LEU A 164 4.91 -13.05 17.46
N SER A 165 5.52 -13.56 16.38
CA SER A 165 6.15 -14.87 16.41
C SER A 165 7.56 -14.79 17.01
N ASP A 166 7.87 -15.65 17.99
CA ASP A 166 9.23 -15.82 18.55
C ASP A 166 10.20 -16.53 17.58
N GLY A 167 9.81 -16.72 16.32
CA GLY A 167 10.54 -17.49 15.31
C GLY A 167 11.07 -16.65 14.14
N TYR A 168 11.91 -17.27 13.32
CA TYR A 168 12.38 -16.70 12.05
C TYR A 168 11.20 -16.52 11.10
N SER A 169 10.72 -15.29 10.98
CA SER A 169 9.80 -14.93 9.88
C SER A 169 10.62 -14.76 8.60
N ALA A 170 10.11 -15.26 7.47
CA ALA A 170 10.68 -15.01 6.14
C ALA A 170 10.57 -13.54 5.70
N HIS A 171 9.72 -12.77 6.36
CA HIS A 171 9.46 -11.36 6.09
C HIS A 171 9.80 -10.49 7.31
N PRO A 172 10.31 -9.26 7.10
CA PRO A 172 10.56 -8.32 8.20
C PRO A 172 9.24 -7.93 8.88
N THR A 173 9.27 -7.77 10.20
CA THR A 173 8.11 -7.30 10.98
C THR A 173 7.88 -5.80 10.76
N TYR A 174 6.68 -5.31 11.14
CA TYR A 174 6.35 -3.89 11.16
C TYR A 174 7.42 -3.08 11.93
N GLN A 175 7.82 -3.56 13.12
CA GLN A 175 8.85 -2.94 13.94
C GLN A 175 10.18 -2.79 13.18
N GLN A 176 10.65 -3.83 12.50
CA GLN A 176 11.91 -3.81 11.75
C GLN A 176 11.86 -2.87 10.55
N LEU A 177 10.73 -2.82 9.85
CA LEU A 177 10.49 -1.90 8.74
C LEU A 177 10.47 -0.44 9.22
N LEU A 178 9.80 -0.19 10.34
CA LEU A 178 9.73 1.13 10.94
C LEU A 178 11.10 1.61 11.44
N GLU A 179 11.88 0.77 12.12
CA GLU A 179 13.25 1.10 12.52
C GLU A 179 14.14 1.40 11.31
N THR A 180 14.02 0.62 10.25
CA THR A 180 14.73 0.87 8.98
C THR A 180 14.38 2.24 8.41
N LEU A 181 13.09 2.60 8.36
CA LEU A 181 12.61 3.90 7.91
C LEU A 181 13.24 5.04 8.73
N LEU A 182 13.20 4.94 10.07
CA LEU A 182 13.72 5.98 10.95
C LEU A 182 15.24 6.15 10.84
N LEU A 183 15.99 5.05 10.71
CA LEU A 183 17.44 5.07 10.52
C LEU A 183 17.86 5.75 9.22
N LEU A 184 17.07 5.64 8.15
CA LEU A 184 17.36 6.29 6.86
C LEU A 184 17.37 7.83 6.94
N TYR A 185 16.68 8.42 7.89
CA TYR A 185 16.76 9.87 8.11
C TYR A 185 18.13 10.34 8.62
N SER A 186 18.97 9.44 9.13
CA SER A 186 20.34 9.72 9.53
C SER A 186 21.34 9.67 8.36
N GLN A 187 20.92 9.23 7.17
CA GLN A 187 21.79 9.09 6.00
C GLN A 187 22.09 10.43 5.30
N PRO A 188 23.17 10.49 4.51
CA PRO A 188 23.51 11.67 3.69
C PRO A 188 22.36 12.12 2.79
N LYS A 189 22.18 13.41 2.62
CA LYS A 189 21.00 14.06 2.00
C LYS A 189 20.68 13.62 0.55
N PHE A 190 21.67 13.26 -0.28
CA PHE A 190 21.51 13.25 -1.74
C PHE A 190 20.46 12.24 -2.24
N TYR A 191 20.40 11.05 -1.64
CA TYR A 191 19.42 10.02 -2.04
C TYR A 191 18.43 9.69 -0.92
N ARG A 192 18.44 10.42 0.20
CA ARG A 192 17.64 10.11 1.37
C ARG A 192 16.16 9.99 1.06
N ASP A 193 15.59 10.93 0.34
CA ASP A 193 14.16 10.96 0.05
C ASP A 193 13.70 9.74 -0.75
N TRP A 194 14.54 9.26 -1.68
CA TRP A 194 14.30 8.03 -2.43
C TRP A 194 14.34 6.79 -1.53
N TYR A 195 15.33 6.69 -0.65
CA TYR A 195 15.43 5.56 0.29
C TYR A 195 14.27 5.57 1.29
N VAL A 196 13.91 6.72 1.81
CA VAL A 196 12.76 6.90 2.71
C VAL A 196 11.46 6.51 2.01
N SER A 197 11.23 6.99 0.79
CA SER A 197 10.04 6.62 0.00
C SER A 197 9.96 5.11 -0.27
N ASN A 198 11.10 4.48 -0.59
CA ASN A 198 11.13 3.03 -0.78
C ASN A 198 10.87 2.27 0.52
N ALA A 199 11.40 2.72 1.66
CA ALA A 199 11.13 2.11 2.96
C ALA A 199 9.66 2.25 3.36
N ILE A 200 9.03 3.40 3.09
CA ILE A 200 7.58 3.59 3.28
C ILE A 200 6.81 2.64 2.37
N ASN A 201 7.19 2.52 1.10
CA ASN A 201 6.54 1.58 0.18
C ASN A 201 6.62 0.13 0.69
N ASN A 202 7.76 -0.31 1.21
CA ASN A 202 7.91 -1.64 1.81
C ASN A 202 7.03 -1.83 3.05
N LEU A 203 6.92 -0.81 3.90
CA LEU A 203 6.02 -0.82 5.05
C LEU A 203 4.55 -0.93 4.60
N LEU A 204 4.14 -0.15 3.62
CA LEU A 204 2.78 -0.21 3.06
C LEU A 204 2.46 -1.58 2.45
N LEU A 205 3.40 -2.17 1.69
CA LEU A 205 3.23 -3.52 1.15
C LEU A 205 3.10 -4.57 2.25
N HIS A 206 3.86 -4.43 3.35
CA HIS A 206 3.73 -5.30 4.51
C HIS A 206 2.32 -5.20 5.13
N LEU A 207 1.80 -3.98 5.34
CA LEU A 207 0.43 -3.78 5.82
C LEU A 207 -0.60 -4.43 4.89
N LEU A 208 -0.41 -4.33 3.58
CA LEU A 208 -1.28 -4.98 2.60
C LEU A 208 -1.21 -6.52 2.73
N THR A 209 -0.03 -7.08 2.98
CA THR A 209 0.12 -8.53 3.22
C THR A 209 -0.62 -8.96 4.49
N LEU A 210 -0.45 -8.24 5.60
CA LEU A 210 -1.17 -8.52 6.85
C LEU A 210 -2.69 -8.43 6.66
N SER A 211 -3.18 -7.46 5.88
CA SER A 211 -4.61 -7.33 5.58
C SER A 211 -5.13 -8.48 4.71
N THR A 212 -4.30 -9.01 3.81
CA THR A 212 -4.67 -10.16 2.96
C THR A 212 -4.64 -11.48 3.74
N GLU A 213 -3.74 -11.65 4.68
CA GLU A 213 -3.70 -12.84 5.55
C GLU A 213 -4.93 -12.89 6.47
N LEU A 214 -5.37 -11.77 7.01
CA LEU A 214 -6.67 -11.66 7.72
C LEU A 214 -7.86 -11.97 6.79
N SER A 215 -7.75 -11.62 5.51
CA SER A 215 -8.76 -11.91 4.49
C SER A 215 -8.54 -13.24 3.77
N ALA A 216 -7.38 -13.87 3.90
CA ALA A 216 -6.99 -15.11 3.19
C ALA A 216 -7.79 -16.34 3.61
N GLN A 217 -8.60 -16.27 4.66
CA GLN A 217 -9.76 -17.16 4.75
C GLN A 217 -10.78 -16.90 3.62
N LYS A 218 -10.59 -15.88 2.74
CA LYS A 218 -11.52 -15.47 1.68
C LYS A 218 -10.95 -15.19 0.29
N THR A 219 -9.61 -15.17 0.06
CA THR A 219 -9.10 -14.75 -1.26
C THR A 219 -7.85 -15.48 -1.74
N GLU A 220 -7.82 -16.80 -1.63
CA GLU A 220 -7.02 -17.55 -2.60
C GLU A 220 -7.60 -17.29 -3.99
N VAL A 221 -6.70 -17.00 -4.97
CA VAL A 221 -7.13 -16.99 -6.40
C VAL A 221 -7.86 -18.30 -6.62
N PRO A 222 -9.14 -18.30 -6.97
CA PRO A 222 -9.87 -19.55 -7.12
C PRO A 222 -9.08 -20.50 -8.01
N ASP A 223 -8.93 -21.76 -7.60
CA ASP A 223 -8.12 -22.77 -8.32
C ASP A 223 -8.41 -22.78 -9.80
N ASN A 224 -9.69 -22.62 -10.19
CA ASN A 224 -10.13 -22.56 -11.58
C ASN A 224 -9.57 -21.32 -12.32
N ILE A 225 -9.42 -20.17 -11.68
CA ILE A 225 -8.81 -18.97 -12.29
C ILE A 225 -7.28 -19.14 -12.38
N GLN A 226 -6.65 -19.64 -11.34
CA GLN A 226 -5.20 -19.93 -11.36
C GLN A 226 -4.85 -20.95 -12.44
N TYR A 227 -5.66 -22.00 -12.55
CA TYR A 227 -5.52 -23.00 -13.59
C TYR A 227 -5.69 -22.42 -14.99
N LEU A 228 -6.69 -21.53 -15.19
CA LEU A 228 -6.90 -20.84 -16.46
C LEU A 228 -5.74 -19.93 -16.85
N ILE A 229 -5.14 -19.20 -15.91
CA ILE A 229 -3.96 -18.37 -16.17
C ILE A 229 -2.83 -19.26 -16.72
N LYS A 230 -2.49 -20.32 -15.99
CA LYS A 230 -1.46 -21.29 -16.42
C LYS A 230 -1.77 -21.93 -17.77
N TYR A 231 -3.05 -22.24 -18.00
CA TYR A 231 -3.49 -22.82 -19.26
C TYR A 231 -3.30 -21.85 -20.43
N ILE A 232 -3.70 -20.58 -20.27
CA ILE A 232 -3.51 -19.53 -21.30
C ILE A 232 -2.02 -19.30 -21.56
N ASP A 233 -1.18 -19.23 -20.52
CA ASP A 233 0.27 -19.05 -20.64
C ASP A 233 0.93 -20.17 -21.47
N SER A 234 0.46 -21.40 -21.30
CA SER A 234 1.01 -22.56 -22.01
C SER A 234 0.43 -22.75 -23.41
N ASN A 235 -0.74 -22.19 -23.70
CA ASN A 235 -1.50 -22.45 -24.92
C ASN A 235 -1.86 -21.19 -25.72
N TYR A 236 -1.18 -20.05 -25.50
CA TYR A 236 -1.54 -18.76 -26.08
C TYR A 236 -1.54 -18.73 -27.62
N THR A 237 -0.89 -19.67 -28.28
CA THR A 237 -0.89 -19.80 -29.74
C THR A 237 -2.16 -20.43 -30.31
N GLN A 238 -2.98 -21.09 -29.46
CA GLN A 238 -4.22 -21.75 -29.86
C GLN A 238 -5.39 -20.75 -29.93
N ASP A 239 -6.48 -21.14 -30.56
CA ASP A 239 -7.70 -20.32 -30.63
C ASP A 239 -8.48 -20.36 -29.31
N LEU A 240 -8.06 -19.56 -28.35
CA LEU A 240 -8.63 -19.45 -27.00
C LEU A 240 -9.70 -18.35 -26.98
N THR A 241 -10.92 -18.69 -27.34
CA THR A 241 -12.07 -17.79 -27.22
C THR A 241 -12.60 -17.77 -25.78
N LEU A 242 -13.31 -16.69 -25.40
CA LEU A 242 -13.97 -16.60 -24.10
C LEU A 242 -14.96 -17.77 -23.90
N ASP A 243 -15.62 -18.17 -24.96
CA ASP A 243 -16.55 -19.30 -24.97
C ASP A 243 -15.84 -20.64 -24.68
N TYR A 244 -14.69 -20.83 -25.30
CA TYR A 244 -13.85 -21.99 -25.04
C TYR A 244 -13.39 -22.02 -23.59
N LEU A 245 -12.81 -20.91 -23.09
CA LEU A 245 -12.29 -20.80 -21.71
C LEU A 245 -13.39 -20.97 -20.67
N SER A 246 -14.58 -20.44 -20.92
CA SER A 246 -15.75 -20.59 -20.04
C SER A 246 -16.20 -22.06 -19.95
N ARG A 247 -16.28 -22.77 -21.08
CA ARG A 247 -16.61 -24.22 -21.09
C ARG A 247 -15.52 -25.06 -20.44
N PHE A 248 -14.27 -24.75 -20.76
CA PHE A 248 -13.10 -25.47 -20.23
C PHE A 248 -13.01 -25.38 -18.70
N SER A 249 -13.30 -24.22 -18.12
CA SER A 249 -13.24 -23.98 -16.67
C SER A 249 -14.55 -24.26 -15.94
N ASN A 250 -15.62 -24.60 -16.67
CA ASN A 250 -16.97 -24.81 -16.14
C ASN A 250 -17.52 -23.61 -15.34
N ILE A 251 -17.20 -22.40 -15.79
CA ILE A 251 -17.69 -21.14 -15.19
C ILE A 251 -18.31 -20.23 -16.25
N SER A 252 -19.31 -19.43 -15.85
CA SER A 252 -19.98 -18.52 -16.78
C SER A 252 -19.00 -17.46 -17.32
N LYS A 253 -19.21 -17.01 -18.58
CA LYS A 253 -18.38 -15.96 -19.21
C LYS A 253 -18.31 -14.67 -18.38
N TYR A 254 -19.42 -14.30 -17.75
CA TYR A 254 -19.49 -13.10 -16.92
C TYR A 254 -18.62 -13.24 -15.69
N TYR A 255 -18.75 -14.35 -14.96
CA TYR A 255 -17.93 -14.64 -13.78
C TYR A 255 -16.45 -14.75 -14.14
N LEU A 256 -16.13 -15.51 -15.22
CA LEU A 256 -14.77 -15.63 -15.74
C LEU A 256 -14.15 -14.26 -16.03
N SER A 257 -14.84 -13.40 -16.80
CA SER A 257 -14.31 -12.09 -17.19
C SER A 257 -14.06 -11.19 -15.98
N ARG A 258 -14.97 -11.21 -15.00
CA ARG A 258 -14.88 -10.40 -13.79
C ARG A 258 -13.73 -10.88 -12.88
N GLU A 259 -13.73 -12.16 -12.53
CA GLU A 259 -12.71 -12.70 -11.61
C GLU A 259 -11.33 -12.72 -12.26
N PHE A 260 -11.21 -13.12 -13.51
CA PHE A 260 -9.92 -13.07 -14.22
C PHE A 260 -9.34 -11.67 -14.25
N LYS A 261 -10.17 -10.64 -14.52
CA LYS A 261 -9.74 -9.22 -14.47
C LYS A 261 -9.36 -8.80 -13.06
N LYS A 262 -10.08 -9.25 -12.04
CA LYS A 262 -9.78 -8.95 -10.62
C LYS A 262 -8.37 -9.42 -10.24
N TYR A 263 -7.98 -10.62 -10.65
CA TYR A 263 -6.70 -11.23 -10.26
C TYR A 263 -5.53 -10.93 -11.20
N THR A 264 -5.79 -10.63 -12.48
CA THR A 264 -4.73 -10.38 -13.48
C THR A 264 -4.62 -8.90 -13.90
N GLY A 265 -5.60 -8.07 -13.56
CA GLY A 265 -5.73 -6.71 -14.07
C GLY A 265 -6.27 -6.63 -15.51
N PHE A 266 -6.37 -7.75 -16.23
CA PHE A 266 -6.76 -7.81 -17.63
C PHE A 266 -7.99 -8.69 -17.86
N SER A 267 -8.80 -8.38 -18.88
CA SER A 267 -9.74 -9.38 -19.37
C SER A 267 -8.99 -10.58 -19.98
N PRO A 268 -9.58 -11.80 -20.03
CA PRO A 268 -8.93 -12.99 -20.62
C PRO A 268 -8.40 -12.74 -22.04
N TYR A 269 -9.17 -12.06 -22.87
CA TYR A 269 -8.76 -11.68 -24.23
C TYR A 269 -7.56 -10.72 -24.24
N ASN A 270 -7.57 -9.69 -23.41
CA ASN A 270 -6.46 -8.73 -23.34
C ASN A 270 -5.20 -9.35 -22.79
N TYR A 271 -5.31 -10.29 -21.86
CA TYR A 271 -4.20 -11.06 -21.32
C TYR A 271 -3.58 -11.95 -22.41
N LEU A 272 -4.38 -12.74 -23.09
CA LEU A 272 -3.96 -13.55 -24.23
C LEU A 272 -3.27 -12.72 -25.32
N LEU A 273 -3.87 -11.57 -25.66
CA LEU A 273 -3.30 -10.67 -26.65
C LEU A 273 -1.92 -10.12 -26.21
N SER A 274 -1.75 -9.79 -24.93
CA SER A 274 -0.45 -9.32 -24.41
C SER A 274 0.63 -10.38 -24.58
N LEU A 275 0.34 -11.65 -24.24
CA LEU A 275 1.27 -12.75 -24.43
C LEU A 275 1.69 -12.91 -25.90
N ARG A 276 0.71 -12.87 -26.82
CA ARG A 276 0.96 -12.98 -28.27
C ARG A 276 1.84 -11.86 -28.81
N ILE A 277 1.56 -10.62 -28.39
CA ILE A 277 2.36 -9.45 -28.81
C ILE A 277 3.79 -9.52 -28.23
N ASP A 278 3.95 -9.94 -26.97
CA ASP A 278 5.29 -10.06 -26.39
C ASP A 278 6.11 -11.21 -27.01
N ALA A 279 5.46 -12.32 -27.36
CA ALA A 279 6.09 -13.37 -28.14
C ALA A 279 6.47 -12.87 -29.56
N ALA A 280 5.60 -12.10 -30.20
CA ALA A 280 5.88 -11.50 -31.51
C ALA A 280 7.08 -10.53 -31.48
N LYS A 281 7.19 -9.69 -30.44
CA LYS A 281 8.35 -8.81 -30.24
C LYS A 281 9.65 -9.61 -30.19
N LYS A 282 9.68 -10.68 -29.40
CA LYS A 282 10.85 -11.58 -29.30
C LYS A 282 11.22 -12.19 -30.66
N LEU A 283 10.23 -12.71 -31.40
CA LEU A 283 10.49 -13.29 -32.73
C LEU A 283 10.95 -12.24 -33.76
N LEU A 284 10.40 -11.02 -33.72
CA LEU A 284 10.83 -9.93 -34.59
C LEU A 284 12.28 -9.52 -34.33
N GLN A 285 12.75 -9.56 -33.10
CA GLN A 285 14.11 -9.20 -32.69
C GLN A 285 15.12 -10.34 -32.94
N SER A 286 14.70 -11.58 -32.69
CA SER A 286 15.62 -12.73 -32.71
C SER A 286 15.66 -13.52 -34.01
N THR A 287 14.76 -13.22 -34.98
CA THR A 287 14.65 -13.99 -36.21
C THR A 287 14.41 -13.13 -37.44
N GLY A 288 14.82 -13.64 -38.61
CA GLY A 288 14.52 -13.05 -39.92
C GLY A 288 13.14 -13.50 -40.51
N LEU A 289 12.28 -14.13 -39.72
CA LEU A 289 10.99 -14.67 -40.21
C LEU A 289 10.11 -13.58 -40.80
N PRO A 290 9.38 -13.84 -41.91
CA PRO A 290 8.38 -12.93 -42.44
C PRO A 290 7.31 -12.59 -41.36
N VAL A 291 6.83 -11.34 -41.38
CA VAL A 291 5.82 -10.89 -40.42
C VAL A 291 4.57 -11.76 -40.40
N SER A 292 4.16 -12.28 -41.58
CA SER A 292 3.04 -13.20 -41.69
C SER A 292 3.27 -14.52 -40.94
N GLN A 293 4.46 -15.09 -41.03
CA GLN A 293 4.82 -16.29 -40.28
C GLN A 293 4.89 -16.06 -38.77
N ILE A 294 5.34 -14.87 -38.35
CA ILE A 294 5.34 -14.50 -36.93
C ILE A 294 3.90 -14.38 -36.42
N ALA A 295 3.00 -13.73 -37.19
CA ALA A 295 1.60 -13.62 -36.85
C ALA A 295 0.95 -15.00 -36.63
N GLU A 296 1.21 -15.94 -37.52
CA GLU A 296 0.71 -17.31 -37.43
C GLU A 296 1.32 -18.05 -36.22
N LYS A 297 2.63 -17.95 -36.01
CA LYS A 297 3.31 -18.59 -34.87
C LYS A 297 2.80 -18.12 -33.50
N VAL A 298 2.32 -16.89 -33.39
CA VAL A 298 1.76 -16.36 -32.15
C VAL A 298 0.25 -16.51 -32.06
N GLY A 299 -0.39 -17.20 -33.02
CA GLY A 299 -1.82 -17.52 -32.99
C GLY A 299 -2.73 -16.40 -33.50
N ILE A 300 -2.23 -15.47 -34.33
CA ILE A 300 -3.03 -14.43 -35.01
C ILE A 300 -2.97 -14.68 -36.51
N HIS A 301 -3.95 -15.40 -37.03
CA HIS A 301 -3.92 -15.89 -38.43
C HIS A 301 -4.14 -14.78 -39.47
N ASP A 302 -4.83 -13.68 -39.13
CA ASP A 302 -5.02 -12.53 -40.03
C ASP A 302 -3.88 -11.52 -39.86
N ILE A 303 -3.10 -11.36 -40.92
CA ILE A 303 -1.93 -10.44 -40.93
C ILE A 303 -2.31 -8.96 -40.74
N ASN A 304 -3.47 -8.55 -41.25
CA ASN A 304 -3.92 -7.16 -41.11
C ASN A 304 -4.37 -6.92 -39.67
N ASN A 305 -5.11 -7.85 -39.09
CA ASN A 305 -5.49 -7.82 -37.68
C ASN A 305 -4.25 -7.81 -36.79
N PHE A 306 -3.27 -8.71 -37.06
CA PHE A 306 -1.99 -8.72 -36.31
C PHE A 306 -1.29 -7.38 -36.36
N THR A 307 -1.12 -6.81 -37.57
CA THR A 307 -0.42 -5.53 -37.75
C THR A 307 -1.11 -4.40 -36.99
N ASN A 308 -2.44 -4.33 -37.02
CA ASN A 308 -3.22 -3.34 -36.33
C ASN A 308 -3.14 -3.49 -34.79
N LEU A 309 -3.27 -4.71 -34.29
CA LEU A 309 -3.15 -5.01 -32.87
C LEU A 309 -1.74 -4.72 -32.34
N PHE A 310 -0.71 -5.13 -33.09
CA PHE A 310 0.68 -4.87 -32.74
C PHE A 310 0.95 -3.36 -32.68
N LYS A 311 0.54 -2.60 -33.72
CA LYS A 311 0.69 -1.13 -33.74
C LYS A 311 -0.06 -0.46 -32.60
N LYS A 312 -1.29 -0.92 -32.30
CA LYS A 312 -2.10 -0.38 -31.18
C LYS A 312 -1.40 -0.58 -29.83
N ARG A 313 -0.68 -1.70 -29.65
CA ARG A 313 -0.03 -2.06 -28.37
C ARG A 313 1.39 -1.51 -28.24
N THR A 314 2.11 -1.29 -29.35
CA THR A 314 3.53 -0.90 -29.32
C THR A 314 3.79 0.51 -29.86
N GLY A 315 2.78 1.15 -30.46
CA GLY A 315 2.90 2.45 -31.12
C GLY A 315 3.47 2.38 -32.55
N MET A 316 4.00 1.24 -33.02
CA MET A 316 4.63 1.07 -34.32
C MET A 316 4.25 -0.25 -35.00
N THR A 317 4.42 -0.32 -36.32
CA THR A 317 4.15 -1.56 -37.06
C THR A 317 5.22 -2.61 -36.78
N PRO A 318 4.93 -3.93 -36.98
CA PRO A 318 5.94 -5.00 -36.81
C PRO A 318 7.21 -4.78 -37.65
N VAL A 319 7.09 -4.25 -38.87
CA VAL A 319 8.23 -3.93 -39.72
C VAL A 319 9.08 -2.80 -39.15
N GLN A 320 8.44 -1.71 -38.68
CA GLN A 320 9.15 -0.62 -38.03
C GLN A 320 9.83 -1.08 -36.74
N PHE A 321 9.16 -1.92 -35.93
CA PHE A 321 9.72 -2.48 -34.70
C PHE A 321 10.99 -3.31 -34.99
N ARG A 322 11.00 -4.12 -36.07
CA ARG A 322 12.16 -4.89 -36.47
C ARG A 322 13.32 -3.99 -36.91
N SER A 323 13.05 -2.89 -37.63
CA SER A 323 14.09 -2.00 -38.15
C SER A 323 14.77 -1.13 -37.07
N MET A 324 14.20 -1.06 -35.86
CA MET A 324 14.79 -0.28 -34.76
C MET A 324 15.77 -1.09 -33.89
N ASN A 325 15.83 -2.39 -34.10
CA ASN A 325 16.73 -3.32 -33.41
C ASN A 325 17.64 -4.03 -34.44
#